data_0785869ec27bbfe4246748bc185b352e
#
_entry.id   0785869ec27bbfe4246748bc185b352e
#
_cell.length_a   1.000
_cell.length_b   1.000
_cell.length_c   1.000
_cell.angle_alpha   90.00
_cell.angle_beta   90.00
_cell.angle_gamma   90.00
#
_symmetry.space_group_name_H-M   'P 1'
#
loop_
_entity.id
_entity.type
_entity.pdbx_description
1 polymer ?
#
loop_
_entity_poly.entity_id
_entity_poly.type
_entity_poly.pdbx_seq_one_letter_code
_entity_poly.pdbx_strand_id
1 'polypeptide(L)'
;MFKPIRVALTAALLTIASYGIAAEMREGHPDTYVVKKGDTLWDIAGRFLKRPWLWPEIWQANPQIKNPHLIYPGDVISLAYLNRVAQVTPGPRQEAPIDAIPLAQVEPFLKNMRVVDDIESLPYVVALEEDRLRGTQGQLAYVKGLEGAQPGQRFAIVRPTVRYTRIDRDDCCDLFLKDDLDYRGRRLLFEGALWTNAFVAENGRELLGYELAQLTTGTVSRVPGDGVDTTTLVMDASAGREVRVGDRIVPVEAQPYDLQFFPHPPKQSLEYGRARVLAIADMLTSGGPRDVVALSVGSRDGVDNGTVFSTWRVGSTEPDRVKIGFERDGTLVGRGDKVRLPDEYAGHVMVFRTFENVSYALVMSGVRPTRVGYELKHPDAPY
;
A
#
# COMPACT_ATOMS: atom_id res chain seq x y z
N MET A 1 -8.54 -3.53 -73.00
CA MET A 1 -9.69 -3.00 -72.23
C MET A 1 -9.51 -3.44 -70.77
N PHE A 2 -8.96 -2.61 -69.93
CA PHE A 2 -8.83 -2.89 -68.50
C PHE A 2 -9.79 -2.00 -67.70
N LYS A 3 -10.70 -2.59 -66.94
CA LYS A 3 -11.60 -1.87 -66.04
C LYS A 3 -10.84 -1.64 -64.70
N PRO A 4 -10.85 -0.43 -64.13
CA PRO A 4 -10.29 -0.21 -62.81
C PRO A 4 -11.29 -0.65 -61.73
N ILE A 5 -10.83 -1.53 -60.83
CA ILE A 5 -11.52 -1.90 -59.59
C ILE A 5 -11.34 -0.76 -58.60
N ARG A 6 -12.44 -0.10 -58.24
CA ARG A 6 -12.47 0.90 -57.16
C ARG A 6 -12.50 0.12 -55.82
N VAL A 7 -11.38 0.14 -55.12
CA VAL A 7 -11.33 -0.29 -53.73
C VAL A 7 -11.88 0.84 -52.87
N ALA A 8 -13.06 0.63 -52.31
CA ALA A 8 -13.61 1.52 -51.30
C ALA A 8 -12.93 1.18 -49.94
N LEU A 9 -12.05 2.07 -49.49
CA LEU A 9 -11.49 2.04 -48.16
C LEU A 9 -12.57 2.56 -47.20
N THR A 10 -13.29 1.66 -46.54
CA THR A 10 -14.13 1.98 -45.38
C THR A 10 -13.20 2.17 -44.18
N ALA A 11 -12.89 3.41 -43.84
CA ALA A 11 -12.26 3.77 -42.57
C ALA A 11 -13.30 3.55 -41.45
N ALA A 12 -13.18 2.43 -40.75
CA ALA A 12 -13.89 2.23 -39.49
C ALA A 12 -13.24 3.14 -38.46
N LEU A 13 -13.89 4.28 -38.18
CA LEU A 13 -13.63 5.08 -36.99
C LEU A 13 -14.05 4.24 -35.78
N LEU A 14 -13.07 3.62 -35.10
CA LEU A 14 -13.21 3.13 -33.76
C LEU A 14 -13.36 4.33 -32.83
N THR A 15 -14.57 4.77 -32.59
CA THR A 15 -14.91 5.64 -31.48
C THR A 15 -14.75 4.78 -30.20
N ILE A 16 -13.59 4.92 -29.56
CA ILE A 16 -13.43 4.49 -28.16
C ILE A 16 -14.33 5.42 -27.36
N ALA A 17 -15.54 4.97 -27.09
CA ALA A 17 -16.40 5.59 -26.11
C ALA A 17 -15.72 5.37 -24.73
N SER A 18 -14.95 6.36 -24.30
CA SER A 18 -14.58 6.48 -22.90
C SER A 18 -15.89 6.65 -22.15
N TYR A 19 -16.39 5.58 -21.55
CA TYR A 19 -17.44 5.66 -20.55
C TYR A 19 -16.84 6.38 -19.35
N GLY A 20 -16.90 7.71 -19.35
CA GLY A 20 -16.68 8.51 -18.15
C GLY A 20 -17.76 8.09 -17.16
N ILE A 21 -17.35 7.42 -16.10
CA ILE A 21 -18.22 7.11 -14.98
C ILE A 21 -18.48 8.45 -14.29
N ALA A 22 -19.59 9.09 -14.62
CA ALA A 22 -19.97 10.37 -14.00
C ALA A 22 -20.17 10.17 -12.50
N ALA A 23 -19.66 11.11 -11.68
CA ALA A 23 -19.87 11.07 -10.26
C ALA A 23 -21.36 11.27 -9.95
N GLU A 24 -21.94 10.31 -9.27
CA GLU A 24 -23.35 10.35 -8.87
C GLU A 24 -23.46 10.95 -7.47
N MET A 25 -24.20 12.05 -7.36
CA MET A 25 -24.44 12.75 -6.10
C MET A 25 -25.46 12.01 -5.25
N ARG A 26 -25.30 12.13 -3.93
CA ARG A 26 -26.33 11.70 -2.98
C ARG A 26 -27.49 12.70 -2.99
N GLU A 27 -28.70 12.22 -2.77
CA GLU A 27 -29.88 13.07 -2.69
C GLU A 27 -29.79 14.08 -1.51
N GLY A 28 -30.27 15.28 -1.72
CA GLY A 28 -30.32 16.31 -0.67
C GLY A 28 -29.00 17.03 -0.36
N HIS A 29 -28.01 16.96 -1.26
CA HIS A 29 -26.75 17.70 -1.09
C HIS A 29 -26.94 19.23 -1.26
N PRO A 30 -26.17 20.06 -0.54
CA PRO A 30 -26.14 21.51 -0.77
C PRO A 30 -25.40 21.84 -2.06
N ASP A 31 -25.64 23.03 -2.62
CA ASP A 31 -24.93 23.49 -3.82
C ASP A 31 -23.46 23.84 -3.54
N THR A 32 -23.13 24.17 -2.30
CA THR A 32 -21.77 24.53 -1.88
C THR A 32 -21.46 23.96 -0.50
N TYR A 33 -20.17 23.69 -0.27
CA TYR A 33 -19.66 23.22 1.01
C TYR A 33 -18.45 24.06 1.47
N VAL A 34 -18.44 24.48 2.71
CA VAL A 34 -17.31 25.19 3.33
C VAL A 34 -16.41 24.17 4.03
N VAL A 35 -15.14 24.10 3.59
CA VAL A 35 -14.14 23.19 4.12
C VAL A 35 -13.91 23.45 5.61
N LYS A 36 -13.95 22.41 6.42
CA LYS A 36 -13.69 22.46 7.85
C LYS A 36 -12.30 21.88 8.15
N LYS A 37 -11.76 22.26 9.32
CA LYS A 37 -10.49 21.70 9.80
C LYS A 37 -10.56 20.17 9.89
N GLY A 38 -9.61 19.50 9.24
CA GLY A 38 -9.52 18.04 9.19
C GLY A 38 -10.27 17.38 8.02
N ASP A 39 -10.99 18.15 7.18
CA ASP A 39 -11.60 17.60 5.97
C ASP A 39 -10.53 17.32 4.90
N THR A 40 -10.71 16.23 4.15
CA THR A 40 -10.01 15.95 2.89
C THR A 40 -11.01 15.98 1.74
N LEU A 41 -10.54 16.10 0.49
CA LEU A 41 -11.44 15.96 -0.66
C LEU A 41 -12.12 14.59 -0.70
N TRP A 42 -11.46 13.55 -0.20
CA TRP A 42 -12.07 12.23 -0.03
C TRP A 42 -13.24 12.25 0.97
N ASP A 43 -13.05 12.87 2.14
CA ASP A 43 -14.11 12.96 3.16
C ASP A 43 -15.31 13.78 2.65
N ILE A 44 -15.03 14.88 1.94
CA ILE A 44 -16.05 15.73 1.32
C ILE A 44 -16.80 14.92 0.26
N ALA A 45 -16.07 14.22 -0.62
CA ALA A 45 -16.70 13.35 -1.61
C ALA A 45 -17.52 12.23 -0.94
N GLY A 46 -17.04 11.63 0.14
CA GLY A 46 -17.78 10.60 0.88
C GLY A 46 -19.11 11.09 1.45
N ARG A 47 -19.24 12.38 1.74
CA ARG A 47 -20.51 12.98 2.21
C ARG A 47 -21.50 13.22 1.07
N PHE A 48 -21.02 13.59 -0.11
CA PHE A 48 -21.85 14.11 -1.19
C PHE A 48 -21.93 13.21 -2.42
N LEU A 49 -20.92 12.37 -2.67
CA LEU A 49 -20.92 11.40 -3.75
C LEU A 49 -21.32 10.01 -3.26
N LYS A 50 -21.91 9.22 -4.12
CA LYS A 50 -22.11 7.78 -3.87
C LYS A 50 -20.77 7.04 -3.85
N ARG A 51 -19.78 7.55 -4.58
CA ARG A 51 -18.44 6.99 -4.78
C ARG A 51 -17.36 7.98 -4.34
N PRO A 52 -16.83 7.90 -3.12
CA PRO A 52 -15.88 8.89 -2.58
C PRO A 52 -14.59 9.02 -3.41
N TRP A 53 -14.15 7.94 -4.04
CA TRP A 53 -12.94 7.92 -4.86
C TRP A 53 -13.07 8.72 -6.16
N LEU A 54 -14.27 9.17 -6.53
CA LEU A 54 -14.49 10.13 -7.63
C LEU A 54 -14.32 11.60 -7.20
N TRP A 55 -13.67 11.89 -6.09
CA TRP A 55 -13.37 13.26 -5.66
C TRP A 55 -12.63 14.10 -6.72
N PRO A 56 -11.83 13.53 -7.66
CA PRO A 56 -11.23 14.35 -8.72
C PRO A 56 -12.26 15.12 -9.55
N GLU A 57 -13.48 14.62 -9.68
CA GLU A 57 -14.55 15.35 -10.39
C GLU A 57 -15.02 16.59 -9.60
N ILE A 58 -15.08 16.50 -8.25
CA ILE A 58 -15.32 17.69 -7.42
C ILE A 58 -14.21 18.73 -7.64
N TRP A 59 -12.95 18.26 -7.66
CA TRP A 59 -11.82 19.15 -7.90
C TRP A 59 -11.88 19.81 -9.29
N GLN A 60 -12.17 19.07 -10.36
CA GLN A 60 -12.30 19.60 -11.70
C GLN A 60 -13.41 20.65 -11.81
N ALA A 61 -14.50 20.48 -11.07
CA ALA A 61 -15.57 21.48 -10.98
C ALA A 61 -15.17 22.72 -10.16
N ASN A 62 -14.01 22.72 -9.50
CA ASN A 62 -13.52 23.79 -8.62
C ASN A 62 -12.12 24.28 -9.03
N PRO A 63 -11.94 24.94 -10.17
CA PRO A 63 -10.65 25.33 -10.75
C PRO A 63 -9.85 26.31 -9.88
N GLN A 64 -10.48 26.94 -8.88
CA GLN A 64 -9.81 27.77 -7.88
C GLN A 64 -8.88 26.94 -6.96
N ILE A 65 -9.11 25.64 -6.81
CA ILE A 65 -8.26 24.71 -6.08
C ILE A 65 -7.13 24.28 -7.02
N LYS A 66 -6.00 24.97 -6.98
CA LYS A 66 -4.85 24.68 -7.86
C LYS A 66 -4.21 23.33 -7.58
N ASN A 67 -4.16 22.92 -6.32
CA ASN A 67 -3.63 21.64 -5.90
C ASN A 67 -4.70 20.90 -5.08
N PRO A 68 -5.23 19.77 -5.57
CA PRO A 68 -6.29 19.04 -4.89
C PRO A 68 -5.84 18.39 -3.59
N HIS A 69 -4.53 18.24 -3.39
CA HIS A 69 -3.96 17.71 -2.16
C HIS A 69 -3.81 18.79 -1.06
N LEU A 70 -4.09 20.07 -1.38
CA LEU A 70 -3.95 21.21 -0.47
C LEU A 70 -5.24 22.03 -0.47
N ILE A 71 -6.20 21.64 0.36
CA ILE A 71 -7.39 22.44 0.65
C ILE A 71 -7.26 23.13 2.00
N TYR A 72 -7.94 24.24 2.18
CA TYR A 72 -7.81 25.06 3.39
C TYR A 72 -9.16 25.19 4.10
N PRO A 73 -9.19 25.19 5.44
CA PRO A 73 -10.39 25.55 6.17
C PRO A 73 -10.92 26.91 5.72
N GLY A 74 -12.22 26.98 5.42
CA GLY A 74 -12.86 28.17 4.88
C GLY A 74 -12.94 28.23 3.35
N ASP A 75 -12.22 27.39 2.61
CA ASP A 75 -12.42 27.26 1.17
C ASP A 75 -13.86 26.83 0.88
N VAL A 76 -14.48 27.44 -0.13
CA VAL A 76 -15.84 27.10 -0.55
C VAL A 76 -15.74 26.19 -1.79
N ILE A 77 -16.24 24.98 -1.65
CA ILE A 77 -16.30 23.97 -2.71
C ILE A 77 -17.69 23.99 -3.33
N SER A 78 -17.78 24.19 -4.64
CA SER A 78 -19.03 24.04 -5.39
C SER A 78 -19.31 22.55 -5.62
N LEU A 79 -20.51 22.14 -5.27
CA LEU A 79 -21.07 20.80 -5.51
C LEU A 79 -22.14 20.83 -6.61
N ALA A 80 -22.48 22.03 -7.10
CA ALA A 80 -23.40 22.21 -8.21
C ALA A 80 -22.76 21.71 -9.51
N TYR A 81 -23.30 20.63 -10.03
CA TYR A 81 -22.71 19.86 -11.11
C TYR A 81 -22.81 20.50 -12.50
N LEU A 82 -21.68 20.47 -13.20
CA LEU A 82 -21.42 20.32 -14.66
C LEU A 82 -22.18 21.21 -15.69
N ASN A 83 -23.24 21.89 -15.35
CA ASN A 83 -23.94 22.74 -16.32
C ASN A 83 -23.96 24.24 -15.99
N ARG A 84 -23.32 24.68 -14.91
CA ARG A 84 -23.19 26.10 -14.58
C ARG A 84 -21.82 26.39 -13.96
N VAL A 85 -21.06 27.21 -14.63
CA VAL A 85 -19.82 27.78 -14.09
C VAL A 85 -20.19 28.63 -12.86
N ALA A 86 -20.03 28.08 -11.67
CA ALA A 86 -20.10 28.85 -10.44
C ALA A 86 -18.75 29.53 -10.23
N GLN A 87 -18.71 30.85 -10.22
CA GLN A 87 -17.56 31.62 -9.71
C GLN A 87 -17.53 31.46 -8.20
N VAL A 88 -16.56 30.72 -7.69
CA VAL A 88 -16.33 30.56 -6.25
C VAL A 88 -15.15 31.43 -5.86
N THR A 89 -15.35 32.30 -4.88
CA THR A 89 -14.31 33.17 -4.33
C THR A 89 -13.49 32.38 -3.29
N PRO A 90 -12.14 32.42 -3.34
CA PRO A 90 -11.32 31.81 -2.28
C PRO A 90 -11.65 32.44 -0.92
N GLY A 91 -11.83 31.62 0.11
CA GLY A 91 -11.98 32.09 1.49
C GLY A 91 -10.66 32.68 2.05
N PRO A 92 -10.70 33.38 3.19
CA PRO A 92 -9.51 33.89 3.84
C PRO A 92 -8.65 32.74 4.35
N ARG A 93 -7.42 32.64 3.82
CA ARG A 93 -6.46 31.59 4.17
C ARG A 93 -5.65 31.98 5.40
N GLN A 94 -6.11 31.59 6.58
CA GLN A 94 -5.45 31.85 7.86
C GLN A 94 -4.81 30.60 8.49
N GLU A 95 -5.13 29.40 8.01
CA GLU A 95 -4.58 28.15 8.53
C GLU A 95 -3.72 27.42 7.49
N ALA A 96 -2.89 26.47 7.96
CA ALA A 96 -2.10 25.62 7.08
C ALA A 96 -3.00 24.72 6.21
N PRO A 97 -2.58 24.36 4.99
CA PRO A 97 -3.34 23.47 4.12
C PRO A 97 -3.53 22.10 4.77
N ILE A 98 -4.61 21.44 4.42
CA ILE A 98 -4.90 20.08 4.85
C ILE A 98 -4.46 19.13 3.73
N ASP A 99 -3.55 18.22 4.04
CA ASP A 99 -3.07 17.22 3.10
C ASP A 99 -4.15 16.17 2.84
N ALA A 100 -4.39 15.83 1.57
CA ALA A 100 -5.32 14.76 1.18
C ALA A 100 -4.88 13.39 1.71
N ILE A 101 -3.57 13.18 1.84
CA ILE A 101 -2.94 12.03 2.47
C ILE A 101 -2.14 12.53 3.67
N PRO A 102 -2.35 11.99 4.88
CA PRO A 102 -1.61 12.40 6.06
C PRO A 102 -0.14 11.96 5.93
N LEU A 103 0.71 12.84 5.40
CA LEU A 103 2.10 12.57 5.07
C LEU A 103 2.87 11.95 6.25
N ALA A 104 2.64 12.44 7.47
CA ALA A 104 3.29 11.91 8.67
C ALA A 104 3.04 10.41 8.90
N GLN A 105 1.90 9.87 8.47
CA GLN A 105 1.56 8.46 8.61
C GLN A 105 2.18 7.59 7.51
N VAL A 106 2.28 8.10 6.29
CA VAL A 106 2.80 7.33 5.15
C VAL A 106 4.31 7.52 4.95
N GLU A 107 4.89 8.61 5.45
CA GLU A 107 6.32 8.95 5.28
C GLU A 107 7.28 7.82 5.71
N PRO A 108 7.11 7.11 6.85
CA PRO A 108 7.95 5.98 7.22
C PRO A 108 7.95 4.86 6.17
N PHE A 109 6.79 4.58 5.57
CA PHE A 109 6.64 3.55 4.54
C PHE A 109 7.21 3.99 3.19
N LEU A 110 7.21 5.29 2.93
CA LEU A 110 7.81 5.85 1.73
C LEU A 110 9.34 5.87 1.80
N LYS A 111 9.90 6.34 2.92
CA LYS A 111 11.34 6.58 3.06
C LYS A 111 12.12 5.37 3.55
N ASN A 112 11.55 4.63 4.51
CA ASN A 112 12.31 3.66 5.30
C ASN A 112 11.98 2.21 4.98
N MET A 113 10.97 1.94 4.15
CA MET A 113 10.54 0.59 3.84
C MET A 113 10.61 0.34 2.35
N ARG A 114 10.97 -0.88 1.95
CA ARG A 114 10.85 -1.37 0.56
C ARG A 114 10.56 -2.86 0.56
N VAL A 115 10.03 -3.37 -0.53
CA VAL A 115 9.83 -4.81 -0.73
C VAL A 115 10.68 -5.24 -1.92
N VAL A 116 11.38 -6.37 -1.75
CA VAL A 116 12.20 -7.01 -2.78
C VAL A 116 11.81 -8.48 -2.88
N ASP A 117 11.99 -9.07 -4.06
CA ASP A 117 11.62 -10.47 -4.28
C ASP A 117 12.66 -11.45 -3.73
N ASP A 118 13.93 -11.04 -3.68
CA ASP A 118 15.03 -11.85 -3.18
C ASP A 118 15.96 -11.03 -2.28
N ILE A 119 16.39 -11.65 -1.18
CA ILE A 119 17.34 -11.05 -0.23
C ILE A 119 18.69 -11.76 -0.25
N GLU A 120 18.79 -12.97 -0.81
CA GLU A 120 20.02 -13.76 -0.77
C GLU A 120 21.08 -13.20 -1.73
N SER A 121 20.63 -12.67 -2.86
CA SER A 121 21.50 -12.02 -3.85
C SER A 121 22.02 -10.64 -3.43
N LEU A 122 21.44 -10.02 -2.40
CA LEU A 122 21.83 -8.69 -1.95
C LEU A 122 23.17 -8.71 -1.22
N PRO A 123 24.05 -7.71 -1.42
CA PRO A 123 25.24 -7.50 -0.60
C PRO A 123 24.88 -7.41 0.87
N TYR A 124 25.76 -7.83 1.76
CA TYR A 124 25.47 -7.90 3.19
C TYR A 124 26.66 -7.53 4.06
N VAL A 125 26.36 -7.08 5.28
CA VAL A 125 27.34 -6.81 6.32
C VAL A 125 27.89 -8.14 6.83
N VAL A 126 29.19 -8.40 6.64
CA VAL A 126 29.87 -9.62 7.09
C VAL A 126 30.53 -9.44 8.44
N ALA A 127 30.97 -8.24 8.78
CA ALA A 127 31.59 -7.90 10.06
C ALA A 127 31.43 -6.40 10.36
N LEU A 128 31.61 -6.05 11.62
CA LEU A 128 31.65 -4.67 12.12
C LEU A 128 33.03 -4.39 12.71
N GLU A 129 33.34 -3.11 12.85
CA GLU A 129 34.58 -2.63 13.45
C GLU A 129 34.82 -3.23 14.85
N GLU A 130 36.03 -3.67 15.13
CA GLU A 130 36.45 -4.25 16.42
C GLU A 130 35.61 -5.46 16.87
N ASP A 131 35.11 -6.26 15.92
CA ASP A 131 34.27 -7.46 16.18
C ASP A 131 33.02 -7.15 17.01
N ARG A 132 32.50 -5.94 16.94
CA ARG A 132 31.29 -5.53 17.65
C ARG A 132 30.08 -6.30 17.14
N LEU A 133 29.15 -6.57 18.04
CA LEU A 133 27.88 -7.22 17.69
C LEU A 133 26.90 -6.25 17.03
N ARG A 134 27.06 -4.95 17.26
CA ARG A 134 26.20 -3.87 16.80
C ARG A 134 27.01 -2.65 16.40
N GLY A 135 26.62 -2.03 15.29
CA GLY A 135 27.27 -0.84 14.76
C GLY A 135 26.37 0.38 14.77
N THR A 136 26.97 1.54 15.07
CA THR A 136 26.29 2.84 15.16
C THR A 136 27.01 3.88 14.31
N GLN A 137 26.52 5.10 14.33
CA GLN A 137 27.08 6.24 13.59
C GLN A 137 28.59 6.38 13.76
N GLY A 138 29.28 6.64 12.64
CA GLY A 138 30.73 6.87 12.57
C GLY A 138 31.58 5.61 12.59
N GLN A 139 31.01 4.43 12.91
CA GLN A 139 31.69 3.17 12.91
C GLN A 139 31.74 2.53 11.52
N LEU A 140 32.63 1.53 11.34
CA LEU A 140 32.81 0.83 10.09
C LEU A 140 31.96 -0.43 10.00
N ALA A 141 31.35 -0.63 8.83
CA ALA A 141 30.72 -1.89 8.43
C ALA A 141 31.46 -2.47 7.25
N TYR A 142 31.82 -3.75 7.34
CA TYR A 142 32.50 -4.50 6.26
C TYR A 142 31.43 -5.28 5.48
N VAL A 143 31.37 -5.03 4.17
CA VAL A 143 30.31 -5.52 3.29
C VAL A 143 30.88 -6.46 2.26
N LYS A 144 30.24 -7.61 2.05
CA LYS A 144 30.56 -8.57 1.00
C LYS A 144 29.51 -8.51 -0.12
N GLY A 145 29.96 -8.71 -1.38
CA GLY A 145 29.09 -8.76 -2.55
C GLY A 145 28.71 -7.38 -3.11
N LEU A 146 29.27 -6.28 -2.63
CA LEU A 146 29.02 -4.93 -3.16
C LEU A 146 30.03 -4.64 -4.29
N GLU A 147 29.75 -5.23 -5.48
CA GLU A 147 30.62 -5.09 -6.65
C GLU A 147 30.43 -3.71 -7.32
N GLY A 148 31.52 -3.17 -7.90
CA GLY A 148 31.49 -1.91 -8.65
C GLY A 148 31.26 -0.66 -7.81
N ALA A 149 31.23 -0.76 -6.48
CA ALA A 149 31.15 0.39 -5.60
C ALA A 149 32.39 1.29 -5.72
N GLN A 150 32.18 2.60 -5.58
CA GLN A 150 33.28 3.58 -5.63
C GLN A 150 33.35 4.36 -4.31
N PRO A 151 34.56 4.77 -3.87
CA PRO A 151 34.72 5.63 -2.71
C PRO A 151 33.85 6.88 -2.82
N GLY A 152 33.17 7.24 -1.73
CA GLY A 152 32.23 8.35 -1.67
C GLY A 152 30.80 8.00 -2.08
N GLN A 153 30.53 6.85 -2.67
CA GLN A 153 29.16 6.39 -2.94
C GLN A 153 28.40 6.08 -1.66
N ARG A 154 27.10 6.38 -1.65
CA ARG A 154 26.21 6.11 -0.51
C ARG A 154 25.28 4.95 -0.79
N PHE A 155 25.11 4.12 0.21
CA PHE A 155 24.20 2.98 0.20
C PHE A 155 23.32 2.98 1.45
N ALA A 156 22.13 2.45 1.34
CA ALA A 156 21.26 2.19 2.47
C ALA A 156 21.59 0.83 3.09
N ILE A 157 21.71 0.78 4.42
CA ILE A 157 21.84 -0.45 5.19
C ILE A 157 20.43 -0.78 5.69
N VAL A 158 19.94 -1.96 5.32
CA VAL A 158 18.56 -2.39 5.51
C VAL A 158 18.49 -3.75 6.18
N ARG A 159 17.41 -4.00 6.89
CA ARG A 159 17.15 -5.30 7.54
C ARG A 159 15.87 -5.90 7.01
N PRO A 160 15.86 -7.18 6.62
CA PRO A 160 14.64 -7.91 6.34
C PRO A 160 13.76 -7.97 7.60
N THR A 161 12.49 -7.58 7.49
CA THR A 161 11.56 -7.51 8.60
C THR A 161 10.35 -8.42 8.44
N VAL A 162 9.78 -8.49 7.25
CA VAL A 162 8.63 -9.34 6.95
C VAL A 162 8.87 -10.14 5.69
N ARG A 163 8.52 -11.41 5.73
CA ARG A 163 8.37 -12.25 4.55
C ARG A 163 6.90 -12.29 4.18
N TYR A 164 6.51 -11.61 3.11
CA TYR A 164 5.15 -11.65 2.60
C TYR A 164 4.91 -12.92 1.80
N THR A 165 3.86 -13.62 2.14
CA THR A 165 3.38 -14.79 1.41
C THR A 165 1.91 -14.64 1.08
N ARG A 166 1.46 -15.36 0.05
CA ARG A 166 0.05 -15.33 -0.33
C ARG A 166 -0.81 -15.98 0.76
N ILE A 167 -1.92 -15.34 1.07
CA ILE A 167 -2.94 -15.85 1.97
C ILE A 167 -3.98 -16.58 1.13
N ASP A 168 -4.20 -17.87 1.38
CA ASP A 168 -5.25 -18.63 0.74
C ASP A 168 -6.63 -18.31 1.34
N ARG A 169 -7.69 -18.63 0.59
CA ARG A 169 -9.04 -18.26 0.98
C ARG A 169 -9.50 -18.90 2.29
N ASP A 170 -9.03 -20.10 2.54
CA ASP A 170 -9.38 -20.88 3.73
C ASP A 170 -8.50 -20.57 4.93
N ASP A 171 -7.47 -19.73 4.73
CA ASP A 171 -6.64 -19.25 5.82
C ASP A 171 -7.36 -18.13 6.55
N CYS A 172 -7.93 -18.46 7.67
CA CYS A 172 -8.64 -17.51 8.47
C CYS A 172 -7.78 -17.02 9.64
N CYS A 173 -7.55 -15.73 9.67
CA CYS A 173 -7.66 -14.90 10.88
C CYS A 173 -6.69 -15.19 12.04
N ASP A 174 -5.64 -15.98 11.88
CA ASP A 174 -4.60 -16.09 12.88
C ASP A 174 -3.75 -14.81 12.86
N LEU A 175 -3.78 -14.11 13.97
CA LEU A 175 -2.99 -12.91 14.18
C LEU A 175 -1.54 -13.32 14.47
N PHE A 176 -0.67 -13.12 13.50
CA PHE A 176 0.76 -13.30 13.71
C PHE A 176 1.40 -11.98 14.08
N LEU A 177 2.21 -12.00 15.11
CA LEU A 177 3.07 -10.88 15.44
C LEU A 177 4.17 -10.78 14.38
N LYS A 178 4.49 -9.56 14.00
CA LYS A 178 5.62 -9.26 13.12
C LYS A 178 6.91 -9.42 13.92
N ASP A 179 7.85 -10.09 13.31
CA ASP A 179 9.19 -10.28 13.86
C ASP A 179 10.25 -9.85 12.84
N ASP A 180 11.32 -9.26 13.30
CA ASP A 180 12.52 -9.07 12.48
C ASP A 180 13.06 -10.43 12.04
N LEU A 181 13.51 -10.52 10.80
CA LEU A 181 14.17 -11.71 10.29
C LEU A 181 15.67 -11.69 10.63
N ASP A 182 16.25 -12.84 10.99
CA ASP A 182 17.69 -12.99 11.06
C ASP A 182 18.32 -13.01 9.64
N TYR A 183 19.65 -13.03 9.59
CA TYR A 183 20.37 -13.07 8.29
C TYR A 183 20.06 -14.31 7.43
N ARG A 184 19.40 -15.34 7.97
CA ARG A 184 18.94 -16.53 7.25
C ARG A 184 17.46 -16.45 6.86
N GLY A 185 16.80 -15.29 7.09
CA GLY A 185 15.39 -15.12 6.82
C GLY A 185 14.46 -15.79 7.84
N ARG A 186 14.99 -16.18 9.04
CA ARG A 186 14.18 -16.74 10.12
C ARG A 186 13.65 -15.63 11.03
N ARG A 187 12.51 -15.87 11.63
CA ARG A 187 11.93 -14.97 12.63
C ARG A 187 12.88 -14.74 13.79
N LEU A 188 13.06 -13.48 14.14
CA LEU A 188 13.61 -13.07 15.43
C LEU A 188 12.49 -12.47 16.27
N LEU A 189 12.30 -13.00 17.47
CA LEU A 189 11.36 -12.42 18.43
C LEU A 189 11.89 -11.07 18.90
N PHE A 190 11.08 -10.05 18.74
CA PHE A 190 11.24 -8.68 19.23
C PHE A 190 12.18 -7.74 18.47
N GLU A 191 11.64 -6.67 17.92
CA GLU A 191 12.02 -5.27 18.06
C GLU A 191 11.30 -4.35 17.04
N GLY A 192 10.53 -3.39 17.57
CA GLY A 192 10.18 -2.11 16.94
C GLY A 192 9.64 -2.14 15.51
N ALA A 193 8.64 -2.96 15.23
CA ALA A 193 8.11 -3.11 13.90
C ALA A 193 7.00 -2.10 13.62
N LEU A 194 6.97 -1.54 12.42
CA LEU A 194 5.85 -0.72 11.91
C LEU A 194 4.57 -1.55 11.74
N TRP A 195 4.69 -2.88 11.62
CA TRP A 195 3.58 -3.79 11.43
C TRP A 195 3.29 -4.58 12.70
N THR A 196 2.19 -4.32 13.34
CA THR A 196 1.77 -5.06 14.55
C THR A 196 1.09 -6.38 14.18
N ASN A 197 0.37 -6.39 13.06
CA ASN A 197 -0.33 -7.55 12.56
C ASN A 197 0.04 -7.81 11.10
N ALA A 198 1.02 -8.67 10.88
CA ALA A 198 1.38 -9.17 9.57
C ALA A 198 1.13 -10.67 9.51
N PHE A 199 0.52 -11.14 8.43
CA PHE A 199 0.46 -12.55 8.15
C PHE A 199 1.81 -13.01 7.60
N VAL A 200 2.49 -13.87 8.33
CA VAL A 200 3.74 -14.50 7.90
C VAL A 200 3.53 -16.01 7.92
N ALA A 201 3.23 -16.59 6.77
CA ALA A 201 3.08 -18.04 6.68
C ALA A 201 4.43 -18.75 6.74
N GLU A 202 4.49 -19.82 7.50
CA GLU A 202 5.61 -20.76 7.45
C GLU A 202 5.45 -21.66 6.22
N ASN A 203 6.54 -21.91 5.53
CA ASN A 203 6.77 -22.89 4.45
C ASN A 203 5.64 -23.31 3.50
N GLY A 204 5.93 -23.29 2.20
CA GLY A 204 5.12 -23.92 1.14
C GLY A 204 4.13 -23.01 0.43
N ARG A 205 4.03 -21.72 0.82
CA ARG A 205 3.16 -20.74 0.16
C ARG A 205 3.94 -19.90 -0.85
N GLU A 206 3.24 -19.36 -1.83
CA GLU A 206 3.80 -18.45 -2.81
C GLU A 206 4.43 -17.24 -2.10
N LEU A 207 5.72 -17.03 -2.31
CA LEU A 207 6.45 -15.86 -1.81
C LEU A 207 6.05 -14.64 -2.63
N LEU A 208 5.68 -13.57 -1.97
CA LEU A 208 5.38 -12.27 -2.58
C LEU A 208 6.53 -11.27 -2.45
N GLY A 209 7.47 -11.50 -1.53
CA GLY A 209 8.64 -10.68 -1.34
C GLY A 209 9.04 -10.53 0.13
N TYR A 210 10.17 -9.87 0.32
CA TYR A 210 10.72 -9.53 1.63
C TYR A 210 10.67 -8.03 1.84
N GLU A 211 10.09 -7.62 2.94
CA GLU A 211 10.14 -6.21 3.37
C GLU A 211 11.51 -5.93 4.00
N LEU A 212 12.09 -4.82 3.60
CA LEU A 212 13.36 -4.30 4.11
C LEU A 212 13.10 -2.98 4.83
N ALA A 213 13.47 -2.92 6.10
CA ALA A 213 13.47 -1.66 6.87
C ALA A 213 14.85 -1.01 6.81
N GLN A 214 14.91 0.26 6.46
CA GLN A 214 16.15 1.03 6.46
C GLN A 214 16.57 1.32 7.91
N LEU A 215 17.83 1.00 8.22
CA LEU A 215 18.44 1.28 9.52
C LEU A 215 19.21 2.59 9.50
N THR A 216 20.10 2.73 8.51
CA THR A 216 20.93 3.90 8.29
C THR A 216 21.38 3.93 6.82
N THR A 217 22.16 4.91 6.47
CA THR A 217 22.97 4.92 5.25
C THR A 217 24.45 4.82 5.62
N GLY A 218 25.28 4.43 4.65
CA GLY A 218 26.71 4.38 4.81
C GLY A 218 27.41 4.86 3.56
N THR A 219 28.56 5.48 3.73
CA THR A 219 29.40 6.00 2.65
C THR A 219 30.59 5.07 2.45
N VAL A 220 30.86 4.66 1.22
CA VAL A 220 32.02 3.82 0.86
C VAL A 220 33.29 4.58 1.16
N SER A 221 34.11 4.05 2.05
CA SER A 221 35.45 4.59 2.36
C SER A 221 36.57 3.81 1.70
N ARG A 222 36.36 2.51 1.49
CA ARG A 222 37.35 1.61 0.87
C ARG A 222 36.63 0.55 0.04
N VAL A 223 37.19 0.21 -1.10
CA VAL A 223 36.74 -0.89 -1.99
C VAL A 223 37.65 -2.09 -1.87
N PRO A 224 37.24 -3.29 -2.30
CA PRO A 224 38.08 -4.47 -2.34
C PRO A 224 39.39 -4.23 -3.12
N GLY A 225 40.49 -4.85 -2.66
CA GLY A 225 41.82 -4.75 -3.26
C GLY A 225 42.91 -5.09 -2.24
N ASP A 226 44.13 -5.34 -2.69
CA ASP A 226 45.31 -5.64 -1.84
C ASP A 226 45.06 -6.74 -0.80
N GLY A 227 44.34 -7.83 -1.20
CA GLY A 227 44.04 -8.95 -0.33
C GLY A 227 42.83 -8.73 0.60
N VAL A 228 42.06 -7.65 0.42
CA VAL A 228 40.81 -7.36 1.13
C VAL A 228 39.62 -7.66 0.22
N ASP A 229 38.73 -8.56 0.65
CA ASP A 229 37.55 -9.01 -0.12
C ASP A 229 36.27 -8.22 0.17
N THR A 230 36.35 -7.18 1.00
CA THR A 230 35.18 -6.44 1.47
C THR A 230 35.22 -4.96 1.10
N THR A 231 34.04 -4.39 0.84
CA THR A 231 33.85 -2.94 0.79
C THR A 231 33.63 -2.41 2.22
N THR A 232 34.30 -1.32 2.59
CA THR A 232 34.13 -0.69 3.90
C THR A 232 33.19 0.50 3.79
N LEU A 233 32.15 0.52 4.60
CA LEU A 233 31.22 1.65 4.74
C LEU A 233 31.44 2.35 6.09
N VAL A 234 31.48 3.67 6.07
CA VAL A 234 31.34 4.51 7.27
C VAL A 234 29.84 4.77 7.47
N MET A 235 29.32 4.37 8.61
CA MET A 235 27.87 4.49 8.89
C MET A 235 27.50 5.91 9.25
N ASP A 236 26.39 6.39 8.65
CA ASP A 236 25.79 7.68 8.96
C ASP A 236 24.93 7.60 10.25
N ALA A 237 24.30 8.72 10.64
CA ALA A 237 23.35 8.72 11.74
C ALA A 237 22.20 7.75 11.50
N SER A 238 21.90 6.94 12.50
CA SER A 238 20.81 5.97 12.43
C SER A 238 19.54 6.53 13.10
N ALA A 239 18.37 6.15 12.56
CA ALA A 239 17.07 6.54 13.12
C ALA A 239 16.64 5.64 14.31
N GLY A 240 17.59 5.19 15.14
CA GLY A 240 17.32 4.45 16.38
C GLY A 240 17.54 2.94 16.33
N ARG A 241 17.96 2.37 15.19
CA ARG A 241 18.31 0.95 15.09
C ARG A 241 19.79 0.77 14.77
N GLU A 242 20.41 -0.18 15.42
CA GLU A 242 21.82 -0.53 15.23
C GLU A 242 22.00 -1.52 14.08
N VAL A 243 23.08 -1.37 13.31
CA VAL A 243 23.49 -2.30 12.27
C VAL A 243 24.05 -3.58 12.86
N ARG A 244 23.74 -4.72 12.25
CA ARG A 244 24.23 -6.07 12.65
C ARG A 244 24.82 -6.81 11.45
N VAL A 245 25.58 -7.83 11.76
CA VAL A 245 26.02 -8.80 10.75
C VAL A 245 24.79 -9.46 10.11
N GLY A 246 24.79 -9.55 8.78
CA GLY A 246 23.66 -10.07 8.00
C GLY A 246 22.69 -9.01 7.49
N ASP A 247 22.77 -7.75 7.93
CA ASP A 247 22.00 -6.65 7.33
C ASP A 247 22.42 -6.48 5.86
N ARG A 248 21.46 -6.11 5.02
CA ARG A 248 21.62 -6.03 3.57
C ARG A 248 21.94 -4.62 3.11
N ILE A 249 22.56 -4.53 1.95
CA ILE A 249 22.95 -3.24 1.37
C ILE A 249 22.19 -3.05 0.06
N VAL A 250 21.60 -1.88 -0.11
CA VAL A 250 20.85 -1.51 -1.31
C VAL A 250 21.19 -0.07 -1.70
N PRO A 251 21.07 0.31 -2.98
CA PRO A 251 21.22 1.69 -3.40
C PRO A 251 20.28 2.62 -2.62
N VAL A 252 20.74 3.82 -2.29
CA VAL A 252 19.87 4.86 -1.76
C VAL A 252 18.90 5.28 -2.85
N GLU A 253 17.61 5.24 -2.58
CA GLU A 253 16.60 5.76 -3.51
C GLU A 253 16.74 7.28 -3.62
N ALA A 254 17.04 7.75 -4.82
CA ALA A 254 17.30 9.17 -5.09
C ALA A 254 16.02 9.99 -5.35
N GLN A 255 14.83 9.37 -5.34
CA GLN A 255 13.63 10.06 -5.80
C GLN A 255 12.79 10.62 -4.66
N PRO A 256 12.36 11.89 -4.78
CA PRO A 256 11.23 12.38 -4.00
C PRO A 256 10.00 11.55 -4.40
N TYR A 257 9.30 11.00 -3.42
CA TYR A 257 8.08 10.26 -3.67
C TYR A 257 7.02 11.20 -4.24
N ASP A 258 6.52 10.87 -5.42
CA ASP A 258 5.41 11.59 -6.00
C ASP A 258 4.13 11.14 -5.31
N LEU A 259 3.58 12.02 -4.47
CA LEU A 259 2.27 11.83 -3.84
C LEU A 259 1.14 12.45 -4.64
N GLN A 260 1.43 12.98 -5.82
CA GLN A 260 0.44 13.57 -6.72
C GLN A 260 -0.17 12.49 -7.63
N PHE A 261 -0.93 11.58 -7.04
CA PHE A 261 -1.70 10.59 -7.80
C PHE A 261 -3.19 10.74 -7.50
N PHE A 262 -4.00 10.35 -8.49
CA PHE A 262 -5.45 10.43 -8.39
C PHE A 262 -6.06 9.05 -8.15
N PRO A 263 -7.11 8.94 -7.33
CA PRO A 263 -7.79 7.68 -7.15
C PRO A 263 -8.44 7.21 -8.46
N HIS A 264 -8.28 5.92 -8.72
CA HIS A 264 -8.88 5.24 -9.86
C HIS A 264 -9.11 3.75 -9.51
N PRO A 265 -10.04 3.08 -10.18
CA PRO A 265 -10.23 1.64 -10.00
C PRO A 265 -9.04 0.85 -10.57
N PRO A 266 -8.86 -0.41 -10.18
CA PRO A 266 -7.83 -1.28 -10.76
C PRO A 266 -8.02 -1.41 -12.26
N LYS A 267 -6.90 -1.35 -13.01
CA LYS A 267 -6.89 -1.44 -14.48
C LYS A 267 -7.25 -2.82 -15.01
N GLN A 268 -7.05 -3.84 -14.19
CA GLN A 268 -7.35 -5.23 -14.50
C GLN A 268 -8.26 -5.82 -13.44
N SER A 269 -9.10 -6.78 -13.85
CA SER A 269 -9.90 -7.54 -12.89
C SER A 269 -8.98 -8.44 -12.05
N LEU A 270 -9.09 -8.35 -10.74
CA LEU A 270 -8.37 -9.23 -9.84
C LEU A 270 -8.98 -10.63 -9.85
N GLU A 271 -8.13 -11.64 -9.76
CA GLU A 271 -8.58 -13.01 -9.57
C GLU A 271 -9.24 -13.14 -8.18
N TYR A 272 -10.45 -13.68 -8.18
CA TYR A 272 -11.25 -13.81 -6.95
C TYR A 272 -10.51 -14.62 -5.88
N GLY A 273 -10.43 -14.08 -4.69
CA GLY A 273 -9.81 -14.72 -3.53
C GLY A 273 -8.28 -14.59 -3.42
N ARG A 274 -7.59 -14.06 -4.44
CA ARG A 274 -6.12 -13.90 -4.43
C ARG A 274 -5.66 -12.60 -3.80
N ALA A 275 -6.40 -11.53 -3.96
CA ALA A 275 -6.02 -10.20 -3.48
C ALA A 275 -6.51 -9.98 -2.05
N ARG A 276 -5.58 -9.78 -1.11
CA ARG A 276 -5.86 -9.68 0.32
C ARG A 276 -5.02 -8.66 1.05
N VAL A 277 -5.51 -8.25 2.21
CA VAL A 277 -4.75 -7.47 3.19
C VAL A 277 -3.78 -8.40 3.92
N LEU A 278 -2.47 -8.11 3.83
CA LEU A 278 -1.38 -8.91 4.41
C LEU A 278 -0.97 -8.44 5.79
N ALA A 279 -0.99 -7.12 6.02
CA ALA A 279 -0.50 -6.52 7.25
C ALA A 279 -1.21 -5.20 7.52
N ILE A 280 -1.24 -4.80 8.79
CA ILE A 280 -1.78 -3.52 9.26
C ILE A 280 -0.74 -2.89 10.19
N ALA A 281 -0.41 -1.62 9.95
CA ALA A 281 0.55 -0.89 10.77
C ALA A 281 -0.08 -0.46 12.11
N ASP A 282 0.72 -0.51 13.16
CA ASP A 282 0.48 0.08 14.48
C ASP A 282 -0.81 -0.34 15.22
N MET A 283 -1.56 -1.34 14.72
CA MET A 283 -2.81 -1.79 15.33
C MET A 283 -2.79 -3.26 15.75
N LEU A 284 -3.34 -3.57 16.91
CA LEU A 284 -3.34 -4.93 17.46
C LEU A 284 -4.23 -5.92 16.70
N THR A 285 -5.34 -5.47 16.09
CA THR A 285 -6.28 -6.40 15.44
C THR A 285 -6.91 -5.89 14.16
N SER A 286 -6.99 -4.58 13.96
CA SER A 286 -7.74 -4.00 12.84
C SER A 286 -7.35 -2.54 12.59
N GLY A 287 -7.34 -2.13 11.33
CA GLY A 287 -7.05 -0.77 10.89
C GLY A 287 -8.32 0.03 10.60
N GLY A 288 -8.34 1.25 11.08
CA GLY A 288 -9.36 2.27 10.79
C GLY A 288 -8.89 3.26 9.71
N PRO A 289 -9.68 4.32 9.43
CA PRO A 289 -9.28 5.38 8.51
C PRO A 289 -7.92 5.97 8.88
N ARG A 290 -7.05 6.14 7.87
CA ARG A 290 -5.67 6.63 7.93
C ARG A 290 -4.62 5.61 8.39
N ASP A 291 -4.99 4.38 8.71
CA ASP A 291 -4.00 3.34 8.97
C ASP A 291 -3.41 2.79 7.67
N VAL A 292 -2.14 2.40 7.71
CA VAL A 292 -1.43 1.82 6.57
C VAL A 292 -1.61 0.31 6.57
N VAL A 293 -1.87 -0.24 5.40
CA VAL A 293 -2.02 -1.68 5.17
C VAL A 293 -1.11 -2.15 4.03
N ALA A 294 -0.61 -3.37 4.12
CA ALA A 294 0.06 -4.05 3.01
C ALA A 294 -0.93 -4.96 2.29
N LEU A 295 -0.87 -4.97 0.97
CA LEU A 295 -1.76 -5.70 0.07
C LEU A 295 -0.98 -6.74 -0.72
N SER A 296 -1.58 -7.91 -0.99
CA SER A 296 -1.00 -9.02 -1.76
C SER A 296 -1.09 -8.83 -3.28
N VAL A 297 -1.10 -7.60 -3.75
CA VAL A 297 -1.15 -7.20 -5.15
C VAL A 297 -0.15 -6.10 -5.42
N GLY A 298 0.44 -6.09 -6.61
CA GLY A 298 1.46 -5.14 -6.99
C GLY A 298 1.42 -4.78 -8.47
N SER A 299 2.52 -4.27 -9.00
CA SER A 299 2.62 -3.85 -10.40
C SER A 299 2.40 -5.01 -11.39
N ARG A 300 2.73 -6.24 -11.03
CA ARG A 300 2.41 -7.45 -11.83
C ARG A 300 0.92 -7.66 -12.01
N ASP A 301 0.10 -7.24 -11.04
CA ASP A 301 -1.36 -7.33 -11.08
C ASP A 301 -1.99 -6.07 -11.72
N GLY A 302 -1.18 -5.17 -12.32
CA GLY A 302 -1.65 -3.92 -12.91
C GLY A 302 -2.01 -2.85 -11.89
N VAL A 303 -1.53 -2.98 -10.66
CA VAL A 303 -1.73 -2.01 -9.57
C VAL A 303 -0.66 -0.94 -9.64
N ASP A 304 -1.05 0.32 -9.47
CA ASP A 304 -0.18 1.48 -9.37
C ASP A 304 -0.67 2.44 -8.28
N ASN A 305 0.10 3.50 -8.04
CA ASN A 305 -0.26 4.50 -7.04
C ASN A 305 -1.57 5.20 -7.42
N GLY A 306 -2.50 5.32 -6.48
CA GLY A 306 -3.86 5.82 -6.70
C GLY A 306 -4.90 4.71 -6.91
N THR A 307 -4.50 3.45 -7.14
CA THR A 307 -5.46 2.35 -7.27
C THR A 307 -6.27 2.20 -5.98
N VAL A 308 -7.60 2.18 -6.12
CA VAL A 308 -8.54 2.03 -5.01
C VAL A 308 -9.15 0.64 -5.04
N PHE A 309 -9.24 0.02 -3.88
CA PHE A 309 -9.96 -1.24 -3.65
C PHE A 309 -11.00 -1.08 -2.55
N SER A 310 -12.07 -1.87 -2.62
CA SER A 310 -12.92 -2.15 -1.47
C SER A 310 -12.39 -3.37 -0.70
N THR A 311 -12.48 -3.33 0.64
CA THR A 311 -12.06 -4.42 1.53
C THR A 311 -13.27 -5.14 2.07
N TRP A 312 -13.22 -6.48 2.08
CA TRP A 312 -14.34 -7.34 2.41
C TRP A 312 -13.93 -8.45 3.38
N ARG A 313 -14.72 -8.64 4.43
CA ARG A 313 -14.65 -9.85 5.24
C ARG A 313 -15.26 -10.98 4.44
N VAL A 314 -14.48 -12.02 4.19
CA VAL A 314 -14.99 -13.22 3.49
C VAL A 314 -15.99 -13.95 4.40
N GLY A 315 -17.14 -14.28 3.84
CA GLY A 315 -18.17 -15.04 4.55
C GLY A 315 -17.67 -16.44 4.93
N SER A 316 -17.83 -16.80 6.20
CA SER A 316 -17.52 -18.15 6.70
C SER A 316 -18.56 -19.16 6.24
N THR A 317 -18.17 -20.43 6.28
CA THR A 317 -19.11 -21.55 6.12
C THR A 317 -19.43 -22.11 7.50
N GLU A 318 -20.65 -21.87 7.96
CA GLU A 318 -21.11 -22.24 9.30
C GLU A 318 -22.01 -23.49 9.25
N PRO A 319 -21.97 -24.34 10.28
CA PRO A 319 -22.94 -25.41 10.42
C PRO A 319 -24.34 -24.82 10.69
N ASP A 320 -25.36 -25.31 10.00
CA ASP A 320 -26.76 -24.98 10.30
C ASP A 320 -27.20 -25.66 11.59
N ARG A 321 -26.93 -24.96 12.70
CA ARG A 321 -27.22 -25.49 14.05
C ARG A 321 -28.70 -25.61 14.33
N VAL A 322 -29.56 -24.92 13.62
CA VAL A 322 -31.02 -25.05 13.73
C VAL A 322 -31.45 -26.40 13.15
N LYS A 323 -30.91 -26.76 11.98
CA LYS A 323 -31.20 -28.00 11.30
C LYS A 323 -30.60 -29.22 12.00
N ILE A 324 -29.36 -29.13 12.48
CA ILE A 324 -28.64 -30.28 13.07
C ILE A 324 -28.80 -30.42 14.58
N GLY A 325 -29.34 -29.40 15.25
CA GLY A 325 -29.42 -29.31 16.71
C GLY A 325 -28.12 -28.90 17.38
N PHE A 326 -28.20 -28.24 18.51
CA PHE A 326 -27.04 -27.69 19.25
C PHE A 326 -26.14 -28.73 19.92
N GLU A 327 -26.65 -29.96 20.08
CA GLU A 327 -25.93 -31.03 20.82
C GLU A 327 -24.95 -31.85 19.95
N ARG A 328 -24.98 -31.68 18.62
CA ARG A 328 -24.04 -32.38 17.74
C ARG A 328 -22.70 -31.67 17.66
N ASP A 329 -21.63 -32.42 17.86
CA ASP A 329 -20.29 -32.00 17.60
C ASP A 329 -20.14 -31.59 16.11
N GLY A 330 -19.61 -30.37 15.86
CA GLY A 330 -19.43 -29.80 14.53
C GLY A 330 -18.55 -30.65 13.59
N THR A 331 -17.80 -31.64 14.13
CA THR A 331 -16.98 -32.58 13.35
C THR A 331 -17.81 -33.60 12.58
N LEU A 332 -19.07 -33.85 12.97
CA LEU A 332 -19.98 -34.80 12.35
C LEU A 332 -20.97 -34.16 11.37
N VAL A 333 -20.81 -32.87 11.08
CA VAL A 333 -21.72 -32.12 10.21
C VAL A 333 -21.44 -32.46 8.74
N GLY A 334 -22.43 -33.04 8.07
CA GLY A 334 -22.36 -33.32 6.65
C GLY A 334 -22.29 -32.06 5.78
N ARG A 335 -21.80 -32.19 4.53
CA ARG A 335 -21.64 -31.05 3.60
C ARG A 335 -22.96 -30.31 3.32
N GLY A 336 -24.11 -31.02 3.37
CA GLY A 336 -25.44 -30.45 3.17
C GLY A 336 -26.02 -29.69 4.37
N ASP A 337 -25.35 -29.76 5.53
CA ASP A 337 -25.79 -29.10 6.78
C ASP A 337 -24.95 -27.86 7.11
N LYS A 338 -24.22 -27.36 6.11
CA LYS A 338 -23.41 -26.11 6.23
C LYS A 338 -24.02 -25.02 5.34
N VAL A 339 -24.04 -23.81 5.87
CA VAL A 339 -24.50 -22.59 5.18
C VAL A 339 -23.32 -21.66 5.00
N ARG A 340 -23.15 -21.14 3.80
CA ARG A 340 -22.18 -20.10 3.53
C ARG A 340 -22.79 -18.74 3.80
N LEU A 341 -22.14 -17.93 4.66
CA LEU A 341 -22.50 -16.56 4.92
C LEU A 341 -22.03 -15.64 3.79
N PRO A 342 -22.70 -14.50 3.55
CA PRO A 342 -22.26 -13.53 2.56
C PRO A 342 -20.96 -12.84 2.99
N ASP A 343 -20.25 -12.33 1.99
CA ASP A 343 -19.13 -11.44 2.24
C ASP A 343 -19.64 -10.09 2.78
N GLU A 344 -18.94 -9.49 3.73
CA GLU A 344 -19.31 -8.24 4.38
C GLU A 344 -18.33 -7.12 4.03
N TYR A 345 -18.85 -6.04 3.47
CA TYR A 345 -18.08 -4.85 3.16
C TYR A 345 -17.50 -4.21 4.43
N ALA A 346 -16.24 -3.78 4.37
CA ALA A 346 -15.58 -3.08 5.46
C ALA A 346 -15.27 -1.62 5.12
N GLY A 347 -14.61 -1.36 4.00
CA GLY A 347 -14.20 0.01 3.66
C GLY A 347 -13.46 0.09 2.32
N HIS A 348 -12.78 1.21 2.10
CA HIS A 348 -11.92 1.45 0.94
C HIS A 348 -10.48 1.69 1.37
N VAL A 349 -9.56 1.21 0.55
CA VAL A 349 -8.13 1.46 0.67
C VAL A 349 -7.60 2.05 -0.64
N MET A 350 -6.62 2.95 -0.56
CA MET A 350 -5.98 3.57 -1.72
C MET A 350 -4.48 3.32 -1.67
N VAL A 351 -3.94 2.78 -2.75
CA VAL A 351 -2.52 2.48 -2.89
C VAL A 351 -1.73 3.78 -3.02
N PHE A 352 -0.67 3.92 -2.22
CA PHE A 352 0.25 5.05 -2.30
C PHE A 352 1.69 4.63 -2.64
N ARG A 353 2.00 3.34 -2.55
CA ARG A 353 3.29 2.79 -2.96
C ARG A 353 3.14 1.37 -3.49
N THR A 354 3.70 1.12 -4.67
CA THR A 354 3.59 -0.16 -5.37
C THR A 354 4.96 -0.81 -5.54
N PHE A 355 5.04 -2.10 -5.28
CA PHE A 355 6.16 -2.99 -5.57
C PHE A 355 5.70 -4.06 -6.56
N GLU A 356 6.53 -5.06 -6.83
CA GLU A 356 6.24 -6.06 -7.87
C GLU A 356 5.00 -6.91 -7.55
N ASN A 357 4.92 -7.49 -6.34
CA ASN A 357 3.82 -8.36 -5.90
C ASN A 357 3.05 -7.82 -4.69
N VAL A 358 3.52 -6.74 -4.09
CA VAL A 358 2.95 -6.14 -2.87
C VAL A 358 2.75 -4.66 -3.11
N SER A 359 1.77 -4.06 -2.44
CA SER A 359 1.63 -2.61 -2.39
C SER A 359 1.26 -2.16 -0.99
N TYR A 360 1.59 -0.90 -0.67
CA TYR A 360 1.14 -0.24 0.55
C TYR A 360 -0.03 0.68 0.22
N ALA A 361 -1.05 0.59 1.03
CA ALA A 361 -2.26 1.37 0.88
C ALA A 361 -2.68 2.04 2.19
N LEU A 362 -3.40 3.14 2.08
CA LEU A 362 -4.01 3.85 3.20
C LEU A 362 -5.48 3.46 3.28
N VAL A 363 -5.98 3.17 4.47
CA VAL A 363 -7.42 3.00 4.72
C VAL A 363 -8.06 4.38 4.62
N MET A 364 -8.93 4.57 3.63
CA MET A 364 -9.55 5.87 3.34
C MET A 364 -10.86 6.06 4.10
N SER A 365 -11.72 5.06 4.05
CA SER A 365 -13.04 5.10 4.69
C SER A 365 -13.53 3.69 4.97
N GLY A 366 -14.40 3.53 5.96
CA GLY A 366 -14.99 2.23 6.24
C GLY A 366 -16.16 2.31 7.19
N VAL A 367 -17.05 1.34 7.07
CA VAL A 367 -18.16 1.10 8.03
C VAL A 367 -17.72 0.12 9.12
N ARG A 368 -16.64 -0.62 8.87
CA ARG A 368 -16.00 -1.56 9.80
C ARG A 368 -14.49 -1.45 9.70
N PRO A 369 -13.74 -1.77 10.74
CA PRO A 369 -12.28 -1.84 10.67
C PRO A 369 -11.80 -2.90 9.68
N THR A 370 -10.81 -2.55 8.85
CA THR A 370 -10.13 -3.49 7.97
C THR A 370 -9.24 -4.43 8.79
N ARG A 371 -9.17 -5.71 8.42
CA ARG A 371 -8.35 -6.72 9.10
C ARG A 371 -7.46 -7.48 8.12
N VAL A 372 -6.39 -8.07 8.64
CA VAL A 372 -5.55 -9.02 7.89
C VAL A 372 -6.43 -10.16 7.36
N GLY A 373 -6.18 -10.57 6.12
CA GLY A 373 -6.97 -11.61 5.44
C GLY A 373 -8.23 -11.11 4.73
N TYR A 374 -8.63 -9.84 4.91
CA TYR A 374 -9.76 -9.29 4.14
C TYR A 374 -9.46 -9.28 2.66
N GLU A 375 -10.45 -9.63 1.86
CA GLU A 375 -10.38 -9.70 0.40
C GLU A 375 -10.50 -8.30 -0.20
N LEU A 376 -9.72 -8.07 -1.26
CA LEU A 376 -9.80 -6.85 -2.06
C LEU A 376 -10.68 -7.08 -3.27
N LYS A 377 -11.61 -6.18 -3.50
CA LYS A 377 -12.49 -6.19 -4.67
C LYS A 377 -12.46 -4.83 -5.36
N HIS A 378 -13.08 -4.77 -6.55
CA HIS A 378 -13.30 -3.51 -7.23
C HIS A 378 -13.99 -2.51 -6.28
N PRO A 379 -13.64 -1.19 -6.31
CA PRO A 379 -14.24 -0.23 -5.37
C PRO A 379 -15.77 -0.15 -5.47
N ASP A 380 -16.33 -0.47 -6.63
CA ASP A 380 -17.79 -0.52 -6.87
C ASP A 380 -18.36 -1.94 -6.80
N ALA A 381 -17.68 -2.90 -6.15
CA ALA A 381 -18.23 -4.25 -5.98
C ALA A 381 -19.59 -4.16 -5.27
N PRO A 382 -20.64 -4.81 -5.78
CA PRO A 382 -21.97 -4.74 -5.19
C PRO A 382 -21.98 -5.44 -3.81
N TYR A 383 -22.79 -4.90 -2.91
CA TYR A 383 -23.06 -5.45 -1.57
C TYR A 383 -23.90 -6.70 -1.64
#